data_3a88aa0c6634504ab75a0b26ce485fec
#
_entry.id   3a88aa0c6634504ab75a0b26ce485fec
#
_cell.length_a   1.000
_cell.length_b   1.000
_cell.length_c   1.000
_cell.angle_alpha   90.00
_cell.angle_beta   90.00
_cell.angle_gamma   90.00
#
_symmetry.space_group_name_H-M   'P 1'
#
loop_
_entity.id
_entity.type
_entity.pdbx_description
1 polymer ?
#
loop_
_entity_poly.entity_id
_entity_poly.type
_entity_poly.pdbx_seq_one_letter_code
_entity_poly.pdbx_strand_id
1 'polypeptide(L)'
;MREKTYGCGLEAALDVIGGKWKVLILWALRAEAHRFGELRRLVEGISEKMLIQHLKEMEADGIVKRRDFKEVPPRVEYALTPFGHSLYAALAPLCEWGTLHMKRIEARKGASEAKVSLPSRRARGRGIPMAHSG
;
A
#
# COMPACT_ATOMS: atom_id res chain seq x y z
N MET A 1 6.52 -19.82 -8.79
CA MET A 1 7.21 -19.51 -7.91
C MET A 1 8.42 -18.97 -8.26
N ARG A 2 8.93 -18.01 -7.78
CA ARG A 2 10.07 -17.53 -8.14
C ARG A 2 11.11 -17.88 -7.22
N GLU A 3 12.17 -18.31 -7.59
CA GLU A 3 13.22 -18.56 -6.77
C GLU A 3 14.21 -17.53 -7.06
N LYS A 4 14.47 -16.63 -6.19
CA LYS A 4 15.37 -15.54 -6.40
C LYS A 4 16.23 -15.34 -5.19
N THR A 5 17.49 -15.11 -5.37
CA THR A 5 18.36 -14.85 -4.24
C THR A 5 18.65 -13.36 -4.19
N TYR A 6 18.90 -12.84 -3.02
CA TYR A 6 19.12 -11.43 -2.82
C TYR A 6 20.45 -11.15 -2.17
N GLY A 7 21.05 -10.03 -2.54
CA GLY A 7 22.33 -9.66 -1.98
C GLY A 7 22.25 -9.10 -0.57
N CYS A 8 21.10 -8.56 -0.20
CA CYS A 8 20.95 -8.07 1.16
C CYS A 8 19.48 -7.99 1.51
N GLY A 9 19.21 -7.79 2.78
CA GLY A 9 17.83 -7.76 3.26
C GLY A 9 17.01 -6.63 2.70
N LEU A 10 17.64 -5.49 2.46
CA LEU A 10 16.90 -4.36 1.91
C LEU A 10 16.41 -4.68 0.50
N GLU A 11 17.24 -5.31 -0.29
CA GLU A 11 16.84 -5.69 -1.64
C GLU A 11 15.67 -6.66 -1.60
N ALA A 12 15.72 -7.63 -0.71
CA ALA A 12 14.64 -8.59 -0.57
C ALA A 12 13.35 -7.89 -0.16
N ALA A 13 13.44 -6.97 0.80
CA ALA A 13 12.26 -6.26 1.27
C ALA A 13 11.65 -5.40 0.17
N LEU A 14 12.50 -4.72 -0.60
CA LEU A 14 11.99 -3.88 -1.66
C LEU A 14 11.27 -4.68 -2.73
N ASP A 15 11.76 -5.89 -2.98
CA ASP A 15 11.11 -6.73 -3.97
C ASP A 15 9.71 -7.13 -3.51
N VAL A 16 9.54 -7.43 -2.23
CA VAL A 16 8.24 -7.79 -1.70
C VAL A 16 7.31 -6.58 -1.66
N ILE A 17 7.85 -5.42 -1.29
CA ILE A 17 7.05 -4.23 -1.19
C ILE A 17 6.51 -3.84 -2.55
N GLY A 18 7.31 -3.89 -3.56
CA GLY A 18 6.83 -3.75 -4.93
C GLY A 18 6.28 -2.40 -5.32
N GLY A 19 6.48 -1.36 -4.56
CA GLY A 19 6.08 -0.03 -4.96
C GLY A 19 4.92 0.51 -4.16
N LYS A 20 4.44 1.68 -4.58
CA LYS A 20 3.49 2.43 -3.81
C LYS A 20 2.18 1.72 -3.54
N TRP A 21 1.63 1.06 -4.52
CA TRP A 21 0.30 0.50 -4.34
C TRP A 21 0.25 -0.62 -3.30
N LYS A 22 1.27 -1.46 -3.27
CA LYS A 22 1.29 -2.55 -2.29
C LYS A 22 1.43 -2.02 -0.88
N VAL A 23 2.20 -0.95 -0.71
CA VAL A 23 2.34 -0.32 0.61
C VAL A 23 0.99 0.23 1.05
N LEU A 24 0.26 0.86 0.14
CA LEU A 24 -1.04 1.41 0.50
C LEU A 24 -2.07 0.32 0.81
N ILE A 25 -1.97 -0.81 0.11
CA ILE A 25 -2.84 -1.94 0.43
C ILE A 25 -2.52 -2.50 1.81
N LEU A 26 -1.23 -2.61 2.14
CA LEU A 26 -0.84 -3.03 3.47
C LEU A 26 -1.44 -2.11 4.52
N TRP A 27 -1.32 -0.81 4.28
CA TRP A 27 -1.87 0.15 5.21
C TRP A 27 -3.37 -0.04 5.37
N ALA A 28 -4.08 -0.24 4.26
CA ALA A 28 -5.53 -0.38 4.31
C ALA A 28 -5.95 -1.62 5.11
N LEU A 29 -5.11 -2.66 5.09
CA LEU A 29 -5.46 -3.89 5.77
C LEU A 29 -4.85 -4.02 7.17
N ARG A 30 -4.16 -2.99 7.63
CA ARG A 30 -3.42 -3.12 8.88
C ARG A 30 -4.28 -3.41 10.10
N ALA A 31 -5.48 -2.89 10.12
CA ALA A 31 -6.33 -3.03 11.30
C ALA A 31 -7.37 -4.13 11.19
N GLU A 32 -7.83 -4.39 10.01
CA GLU A 32 -8.88 -5.39 9.85
C GLU A 32 -9.03 -5.82 8.42
N ALA A 33 -9.73 -6.90 8.21
CA ALA A 33 -9.98 -7.42 6.87
C ALA A 33 -10.94 -6.51 6.13
N HIS A 34 -10.86 -6.52 4.81
CA HIS A 34 -11.75 -5.73 3.99
C HIS A 34 -12.14 -6.48 2.74
N ARG A 35 -13.29 -6.14 2.20
CA ARG A 35 -13.73 -6.66 0.93
C ARG A 35 -13.09 -5.86 -0.18
N PHE A 36 -13.12 -6.40 -1.37
CA PHE A 36 -12.50 -5.76 -2.52
C PHE A 36 -12.97 -4.33 -2.73
N GLY A 37 -14.28 -4.11 -2.69
CA GLY A 37 -14.81 -2.77 -2.90
C GLY A 37 -14.37 -1.77 -1.83
N GLU A 38 -14.23 -2.26 -0.59
CA GLU A 38 -13.75 -1.41 0.48
C GLU A 38 -12.30 -1.03 0.24
N LEU A 39 -11.50 -1.99 -0.22
CA LEU A 39 -10.11 -1.70 -0.50
C LEU A 39 -9.98 -0.67 -1.61
N ARG A 40 -10.82 -0.76 -2.64
CA ARG A 40 -10.76 0.23 -3.70
C ARG A 40 -11.02 1.63 -3.19
N ARG A 41 -11.92 1.75 -2.24
CA ARG A 41 -12.21 3.07 -1.69
C ARG A 41 -11.10 3.55 -0.77
N LEU A 42 -10.50 2.64 -0.02
CA LEU A 42 -9.44 3.02 0.89
C LEU A 42 -8.13 3.35 0.17
N VAL A 43 -7.86 2.66 -0.92
CA VAL A 43 -6.64 2.90 -1.67
C VAL A 43 -7.02 3.79 -2.85
N GLU A 44 -7.10 5.08 -2.55
CA GLU A 44 -7.60 6.04 -3.48
C GLU A 44 -6.79 6.09 -4.76
N GLY A 45 -7.45 6.05 -5.87
CA GLY A 45 -6.76 6.17 -7.16
C GLY A 45 -6.36 4.86 -7.82
N ILE A 46 -6.45 3.74 -7.11
CA ILE A 46 -6.04 2.48 -7.72
C ILE A 46 -7.14 1.97 -8.63
N SER A 47 -6.77 1.45 -9.78
CA SER A 47 -7.75 0.88 -10.68
C SER A 47 -8.10 -0.53 -10.24
N GLU A 48 -9.25 -1.01 -10.68
CA GLU A 48 -9.68 -2.35 -10.33
C GLU A 48 -8.66 -3.37 -10.81
N LYS A 49 -8.14 -3.20 -12.01
CA LYS A 49 -7.18 -4.11 -12.58
C LYS A 49 -5.90 -4.16 -11.74
N MET A 50 -5.42 -3.00 -11.34
CA MET A 50 -4.21 -2.95 -10.54
C MET A 50 -4.41 -3.57 -9.16
N LEU A 51 -5.57 -3.33 -8.56
CA LEU A 51 -5.83 -3.90 -7.26
C LEU A 51 -5.90 -5.41 -7.34
N ILE A 52 -6.55 -5.94 -8.36
CA ILE A 52 -6.62 -7.39 -8.54
C ILE A 52 -5.22 -7.96 -8.68
N GLN A 53 -4.42 -7.33 -9.52
CA GLN A 53 -3.08 -7.83 -9.77
C GLN A 53 -2.22 -7.81 -8.51
N HIS A 54 -2.24 -6.69 -7.81
CA HIS A 54 -1.41 -6.59 -6.60
C HIS A 54 -1.88 -7.52 -5.51
N LEU A 55 -3.19 -7.70 -5.34
CA LEU A 55 -3.67 -8.62 -4.33
C LEU A 55 -3.24 -10.06 -4.65
N LYS A 56 -3.26 -10.43 -5.93
CA LYS A 56 -2.80 -11.75 -6.29
C LYS A 56 -1.32 -11.94 -5.98
N GLU A 57 -0.52 -10.92 -6.27
CA GLU A 57 0.90 -11.01 -6.00
C GLU A 57 1.17 -11.07 -4.51
N MET A 58 0.45 -10.26 -3.73
CA MET A 58 0.63 -10.25 -2.29
C MET A 58 0.16 -11.56 -1.67
N GLU A 59 -0.86 -12.15 -2.26
CA GLU A 59 -1.32 -13.45 -1.79
C GLU A 59 -0.27 -14.51 -2.09
N ALA A 60 0.32 -14.49 -3.28
CA ALA A 60 1.37 -15.43 -3.65
C ALA A 60 2.59 -15.28 -2.76
N ASP A 61 2.88 -14.05 -2.32
CA ASP A 61 4.03 -13.81 -1.46
C ASP A 61 3.71 -14.09 0.02
N GLY A 62 2.49 -14.50 0.33
CA GLY A 62 2.15 -14.82 1.71
C GLY A 62 1.87 -13.61 2.58
N ILE A 63 1.71 -12.43 1.98
CA ILE A 63 1.45 -11.20 2.73
C ILE A 63 -0.03 -11.04 3.03
N VAL A 64 -0.87 -11.44 2.09
CA VAL A 64 -2.31 -11.28 2.20
C VAL A 64 -2.96 -12.66 2.05
N LYS A 65 -4.05 -12.87 2.75
CA LYS A 65 -4.84 -14.06 2.55
C LYS A 65 -6.23 -13.66 2.10
N ARG A 66 -6.81 -14.47 1.24
CA ARG A 66 -8.12 -14.23 0.72
C ARG A 66 -9.04 -15.26 1.35
N ARG A 67 -10.13 -14.83 1.91
CA ARG A 67 -11.05 -15.75 2.55
C ARG A 67 -12.41 -15.66 1.89
N ASP A 68 -12.85 -16.79 1.34
CA ASP A 68 -14.14 -16.88 0.70
C ASP A 68 -15.07 -17.55 1.70
N PHE A 69 -16.10 -16.83 2.15
CA PHE A 69 -16.98 -17.36 3.17
C PHE A 69 -18.03 -18.30 2.63
N LYS A 70 -18.09 -18.46 1.30
CA LYS A 70 -19.03 -19.40 0.68
C LYS A 70 -20.45 -19.08 1.05
N GLU A 71 -20.79 -17.84 1.01
CA GLU A 71 -22.14 -17.38 1.34
C GLU A 71 -22.89 -16.90 0.11
N VAL A 72 -24.19 -16.72 0.27
CA VAL A 72 -25.03 -16.16 -0.75
C VAL A 72 -25.78 -15.02 -0.09
N PRO A 73 -25.54 -13.78 -0.48
CA PRO A 73 -24.64 -13.40 -1.59
C PRO A 73 -23.20 -13.63 -1.23
N PRO A 74 -22.33 -13.66 -2.23
CA PRO A 74 -20.93 -13.99 -1.98
C PRO A 74 -20.24 -13.00 -1.06
N ARG A 75 -19.37 -13.50 -0.23
CA ARG A 75 -18.58 -12.64 0.63
C ARG A 75 -17.14 -13.14 0.61
N VAL A 76 -16.25 -12.28 0.16
CA VAL A 76 -14.82 -12.59 0.11
C VAL A 76 -14.10 -11.43 0.78
N GLU A 77 -13.19 -11.73 1.68
CA GLU A 77 -12.44 -10.72 2.39
C GLU A 77 -10.96 -10.96 2.25
N TYR A 78 -10.19 -9.88 2.31
CA TYR A 78 -8.74 -9.94 2.28
C TYR A 78 -8.22 -9.46 3.62
N ALA A 79 -7.18 -10.09 4.11
CA ALA A 79 -6.58 -9.72 5.40
C ALA A 79 -5.09 -9.97 5.35
N LEU A 80 -4.35 -9.29 6.21
CA LEU A 80 -2.93 -9.56 6.30
C LEU A 80 -2.70 -10.87 7.03
N THR A 81 -1.72 -11.61 6.58
CA THR A 81 -1.27 -12.79 7.31
C THR A 81 -0.34 -12.33 8.42
N PRO A 82 0.05 -13.21 9.35
CA PRO A 82 1.08 -12.81 10.32
C PRO A 82 2.35 -12.31 9.65
N PHE A 83 2.72 -12.91 8.54
CA PHE A 83 3.88 -12.45 7.78
C PHE A 83 3.62 -11.04 7.23
N GLY A 84 2.40 -10.79 6.73
CA GLY A 84 2.04 -9.45 6.26
C GLY A 84 2.04 -8.42 7.38
N HIS A 85 1.58 -8.81 8.56
CA HIS A 85 1.62 -7.90 9.69
C HIS A 85 3.06 -7.57 10.08
N SER A 86 3.96 -8.52 9.97
CA SER A 86 5.36 -8.26 10.30
C SER A 86 5.96 -7.27 9.29
N LEU A 87 5.53 -7.35 8.04
CA LEU A 87 6.00 -6.40 7.04
C LEU A 87 5.47 -5.00 7.35
N TYR A 88 4.19 -4.91 7.69
CA TYR A 88 3.62 -3.61 8.02
C TYR A 88 4.34 -3.01 9.23
N ALA A 89 4.64 -3.81 10.23
CA ALA A 89 5.34 -3.32 11.41
C ALA A 89 6.70 -2.75 11.03
N ALA A 90 7.36 -3.35 10.06
CA ALA A 90 8.66 -2.85 9.64
C ALA A 90 8.52 -1.54 8.85
N LEU A 91 7.38 -1.32 8.23
CA LEU A 91 7.17 -0.09 7.46
C LEU A 91 6.62 1.05 8.30
N ALA A 92 6.05 0.76 9.46
CA ALA A 92 5.43 1.79 10.28
C ALA A 92 6.37 2.93 10.64
N PRO A 93 7.64 2.67 11.03
CA PRO A 93 8.53 3.79 11.29
C PRO A 93 8.78 4.66 10.08
N LEU A 94 8.78 4.07 8.89
CA LEU A 94 8.97 4.86 7.68
C LEU A 94 7.76 5.76 7.46
N CYS A 95 6.57 5.26 7.75
CA CYS A 95 5.36 6.05 7.67
C CYS A 95 5.44 7.23 8.63
N GLU A 96 5.93 6.98 9.84
CA GLU A 96 6.08 8.05 10.82
C GLU A 96 7.07 9.11 10.35
N TRP A 97 8.16 8.65 9.75
CA TRP A 97 9.16 9.59 9.23
C TRP A 97 8.53 10.47 8.15
N GLY A 98 7.73 9.85 7.28
CA GLY A 98 7.06 10.60 6.22
C GLY A 98 6.07 11.61 6.76
N THR A 99 5.32 11.22 7.77
CA THR A 99 4.36 12.13 8.39
C THR A 99 5.07 13.31 9.03
N LEU A 100 6.16 13.04 9.73
CA LEU A 100 6.88 14.07 10.41
C LEU A 100 7.47 15.09 9.44
N HIS A 101 7.86 14.66 8.27
CA HIS A 101 8.51 15.54 7.32
C HIS A 101 7.62 15.88 6.11
N MET A 102 6.34 15.61 6.22
CA MET A 102 5.44 15.75 5.09
C MET A 102 5.45 17.14 4.47
N LYS A 103 5.43 18.18 5.30
CA LYS A 103 5.40 19.52 4.77
C LYS A 103 6.68 19.87 4.03
N ARG A 104 7.79 19.41 4.56
CA ARG A 104 9.07 19.67 3.91
C ARG A 104 9.14 18.97 2.56
N ILE A 105 8.63 17.74 2.50
CA ILE A 105 8.63 16.99 1.26
C ILE A 105 7.71 17.65 0.25
N GLU A 106 6.53 18.07 0.69
CA GLU A 106 5.57 18.71 -0.20
C GLU A 106 6.14 20.00 -0.75
N ALA A 107 6.83 20.76 0.06
CA ALA A 107 7.42 22.00 -0.39
C ALA A 107 8.48 21.77 -1.47
N ARG A 108 9.30 20.72 -1.29
CA ARG A 108 10.29 20.42 -2.30
C ARG A 108 9.67 19.99 -3.60
N LYS A 109 8.62 19.18 -3.52
CA LYS A 109 7.94 18.72 -4.74
C LYS A 109 7.26 19.90 -5.41
N GLY A 110 6.64 20.75 -4.64
CA GLY A 110 5.99 21.91 -5.21
C GLY A 110 6.98 22.81 -5.93
N ALA A 111 8.13 23.04 -5.34
CA ALA A 111 9.14 23.86 -5.97
C ALA A 111 9.63 23.20 -7.27
N SER A 112 9.78 21.90 -7.23
CA SER A 112 10.23 21.19 -8.40
C SER A 112 9.19 21.27 -9.50
N GLU A 113 7.93 21.11 -9.15
CA GLU A 113 6.87 21.19 -10.12
C GLU A 113 6.72 22.57 -10.68
N ALA A 114 6.92 23.56 -9.86
CA ALA A 114 6.84 24.91 -10.32
C ALA A 114 7.89 25.18 -11.35
N LYS A 115 9.10 24.62 -11.18
CA LYS A 115 10.11 24.82 -12.13
C LYS A 115 9.74 24.20 -13.43
N VAL A 116 9.10 23.09 -13.41
CA VAL A 116 8.71 22.44 -14.62
C VAL A 116 7.44 23.03 -15.16
N SER A 117 6.87 23.89 -14.44
CA SER A 117 5.67 24.50 -14.84
C SER A 117 4.54 23.59 -15.12
N LEU A 118 4.22 22.73 -14.33
CA LEU A 118 3.16 21.92 -14.49
C LEU A 118 1.98 22.43 -13.92
N PRO A 119 0.94 22.36 -14.45
CA PRO A 119 -0.21 22.89 -13.94
C PRO A 119 -0.78 22.08 -12.96
N SER A 120 -1.50 22.17 -12.53
CA SER A 120 -2.13 21.48 -11.73
C SER A 120 -2.14 20.43 -11.18
N ARG A 121 -2.24 20.06 -10.70
CA ARG A 121 -2.28 19.08 -10.23
C ARG A 121 -2.64 19.04 -9.02
N ARG A 122 -3.24 19.13 -8.37
CA ARG A 122 -3.51 19.15 -7.36
C ARG A 122 -3.78 18.36 -6.68
N ALA A 123 -4.02 18.05 -6.31
CA ALA A 123 -4.27 17.40 -5.67
C ALA A 123 -4.26 16.72 -5.01
N ARG A 124 -4.21 16.38 -4.60
CA ARG A 124 -4.20 15.77 -4.10
C ARG A 124 -4.01 15.26 -3.24
N GLY A 125 -3.72 14.99 -2.97
CA GLY A 125 -3.27 14.59 -2.22
C GLY A 125 -3.75 14.07 -1.12
N ARG A 126 -4.18 14.27 -0.55
CA ARG A 126 -4.59 13.97 0.43
C ARG A 126 -4.74 12.87 0.72
N GLY A 127 -4.62 12.42 0.29
CA GLY A 127 -4.94 11.41 0.50
C GLY A 127 -4.46 10.47 1.34
N ILE A 128 -3.35 10.29 1.60
CA ILE A 128 -2.94 9.26 2.32
C ILE A 128 -3.24 9.47 3.66
N PRO A 129 -4.27 9.09 4.07
CA PRO A 129 -4.65 9.30 5.37
C PRO A 129 -3.78 8.63 6.31
N MET A 130 -2.96 7.78 5.86
CA MET A 130 -2.15 7.13 6.76
C MET A 130 -1.44 8.03 7.57
N ALA A 131 -1.43 9.15 7.20
CA ALA A 131 -0.75 10.01 7.92
C ALA A 131 -1.15 10.01 9.27
N HIS A 132 -2.21 9.78 9.60
CA HIS A 132 -2.42 9.88 10.89
C HIS A 132 -2.64 8.79 11.51
N SER A 133 -2.46 7.96 11.07
CA SER A 133 -2.68 6.94 11.72
C SER A 133 -1.91 6.87 12.74
N GLY A 134 -1.34 7.30 13.01
CA GLY A 134 -0.55 7.26 14.07
C GLY A 134 -0.63 6.35 14.96
#